data_0dfb4d6d3f1f253ffb8b4a2692913da2
#
_entry.id   0dfb4d6d3f1f253ffb8b4a2692913da2
#
_cell.length_a   1.000
_cell.length_b   1.000
_cell.length_c   1.000
_cell.angle_alpha   90.00
_cell.angle_beta   90.00
_cell.angle_gamma   90.00
#
_symmetry.space_group_name_H-M   'P 1'
#
loop_
_entity.id
_entity.type
_entity.pdbx_description
1 polymer ?
#
loop_
_entity_poly.entity_id
_entity_poly.type
_entity_poly.pdbx_seq_one_letter_code
_entity_poly.pdbx_strand_id
1 'polypeptide(L)'
;MHLCFLLDVEKMWNKNFNLLLIANFFLYTAVYMLFPALHHWMVSEGGYTGFQAGGAIAIFGASLFLLGAFNNYLVDTFKRKNVCTRSLLLLALLGLLYPYAGEWGMIFLLRVLQGALFGVVLMAMGSTLVIDVTPSQYRNKASVVFTWSGVLGMLCGILLGYNAGWYLSFQQQIYLFVGLCALPVVLVSMVEVCFRAPLDLPLLSFDRFLLFRTLIPGLNMMVVPFILGVLFSSIFDTFFYICIIAGFIVFLLLDRVVRKQVNGRLLNGVGLVLMCVAVWLLGCSTEKGMLMGAGFLTGLGMGFSLLQFLRMMIRLPLHCERGTGYHTYQLLWESGVMLGVFFGKYTEDISGQQFRAASL
;
A
#
# COMPACT_ATOMS: atom_id res chain seq x y z
N MET A 1 20.78 29.72 -7.64
CA MET A 1 21.10 28.51 -8.39
C MET A 1 22.26 27.69 -7.80
N HIS A 2 23.18 28.28 -7.05
CA HIS A 2 24.34 27.58 -6.47
C HIS A 2 24.13 26.81 -5.16
N LEU A 3 23.02 27.03 -4.42
CA LEU A 3 22.77 26.33 -3.14
C LEU A 3 22.25 24.89 -3.33
N CYS A 4 21.75 24.54 -4.50
CA CYS A 4 21.21 23.20 -4.79
C CYS A 4 22.31 22.15 -5.05
N PHE A 5 23.54 22.57 -5.30
CA PHE A 5 24.67 21.67 -5.58
C PHE A 5 25.34 21.09 -4.33
N LEU A 6 25.00 21.63 -3.15
CA LEU A 6 25.62 21.24 -1.86
C LEU A 6 24.78 20.23 -1.04
N LEU A 7 23.65 19.74 -1.57
CA LEU A 7 23.00 18.57 -0.97
C LEU A 7 23.83 17.34 -1.35
N ASP A 8 24.67 16.94 -0.41
CA ASP A 8 25.61 15.82 -0.49
C ASP A 8 24.84 14.50 -0.59
N VAL A 9 24.30 14.21 -1.80
CA VAL A 9 23.50 12.99 -2.09
C VAL A 9 24.47 11.84 -2.44
N GLU A 10 25.62 11.75 -1.76
CA GLU A 10 26.55 10.65 -1.98
C GLU A 10 26.05 9.31 -1.44
N LYS A 11 25.18 9.32 -0.43
CA LYS A 11 24.69 8.11 0.25
C LYS A 11 23.20 7.91 0.04
N MET A 12 22.78 6.66 -0.18
CA MET A 12 21.34 6.30 -0.25
C MET A 12 20.61 6.66 1.06
N TRP A 13 21.24 6.39 2.20
CA TRP A 13 20.70 6.66 3.54
C TRP A 13 21.03 8.11 3.95
N ASN A 14 20.30 9.06 3.38
CA ASN A 14 20.36 10.47 3.76
C ASN A 14 19.10 10.87 4.56
N LYS A 15 19.13 12.03 5.20
CA LYS A 15 18.02 12.57 6.01
C LYS A 15 16.70 12.56 5.25
N ASN A 16 16.70 13.06 4.01
CA ASN A 16 15.49 13.21 3.21
C ASN A 16 14.88 11.85 2.83
N PHE A 17 15.70 10.88 2.45
CA PHE A 17 15.23 9.52 2.16
C PHE A 17 14.66 8.84 3.42
N ASN A 18 15.29 8.98 4.57
CA ASN A 18 14.81 8.43 5.83
C ASN A 18 13.45 9.04 6.24
N LEU A 19 13.29 10.37 6.07
CA LEU A 19 12.01 11.05 6.31
C LEU A 19 10.89 10.48 5.41
N LEU A 20 11.18 10.24 4.12
CA LEU A 20 10.21 9.65 3.20
C LEU A 20 9.88 8.20 3.55
N LEU A 21 10.85 7.40 4.02
CA LEU A 21 10.60 6.03 4.47
C LEU A 21 9.65 5.98 5.66
N ILE A 22 9.90 6.81 6.66
CA ILE A 22 9.06 6.89 7.87
C ILE A 22 7.67 7.43 7.50
N ALA A 23 7.61 8.46 6.64
CA ALA A 23 6.35 9.00 6.15
C ALA A 23 5.51 7.94 5.42
N ASN A 24 6.14 7.14 4.56
CA ASN A 24 5.48 6.06 3.83
C ASN A 24 4.95 4.97 4.77
N PHE A 25 5.73 4.57 5.77
CA PHE A 25 5.28 3.62 6.78
C PHE A 25 4.02 4.09 7.50
N PHE A 26 3.99 5.34 8.01
CA PHE A 26 2.83 5.88 8.71
C PHE A 26 1.64 6.12 7.79
N LEU A 27 1.87 6.54 6.54
CA LEU A 27 0.81 6.67 5.54
C LEU A 27 0.09 5.34 5.31
N TYR A 28 0.85 4.28 5.05
CA TYR A 28 0.28 2.96 4.85
C TYR A 28 -0.39 2.41 6.12
N THR A 29 0.20 2.65 7.28
CA THR A 29 -0.42 2.29 8.56
C THR A 29 -1.78 2.98 8.73
N ALA A 30 -1.88 4.29 8.44
CA ALA A 30 -3.13 5.02 8.52
C ALA A 30 -4.19 4.49 7.54
N VAL A 31 -3.85 4.39 6.26
CA VAL A 31 -4.78 3.98 5.20
C VAL A 31 -5.31 2.57 5.45
N TYR A 32 -4.43 1.64 5.81
CA TYR A 32 -4.81 0.25 6.03
C TYR A 32 -5.48 -0.02 7.37
N MET A 33 -5.23 0.80 8.39
CA MET A 33 -5.99 0.76 9.64
C MET A 33 -7.47 1.10 9.41
N LEU A 34 -7.75 1.99 8.48
CA LEU A 34 -9.13 2.42 8.21
C LEU A 34 -9.98 1.31 7.57
N PHE A 35 -9.39 0.29 6.93
CA PHE A 35 -10.17 -0.77 6.25
C PHE A 35 -10.95 -1.65 7.23
N PRO A 36 -10.34 -2.32 8.21
CA PRO A 36 -11.09 -3.08 9.20
C PRO A 36 -11.98 -2.17 10.06
N ALA A 37 -11.51 -0.97 10.42
CA ALA A 37 -12.28 -0.01 11.19
C ALA A 37 -13.58 0.40 10.50
N LEU A 38 -13.49 0.82 9.24
CA LEU A 38 -14.65 1.23 8.45
C LEU A 38 -15.60 0.06 8.17
N HIS A 39 -15.04 -1.11 7.82
CA HIS A 39 -15.85 -2.30 7.60
C HIS A 39 -16.66 -2.68 8.85
N HIS A 40 -15.99 -2.72 10.00
CA HIS A 40 -16.66 -3.04 11.27
C HIS A 40 -17.76 -2.04 11.59
N TRP A 41 -17.48 -0.75 11.49
CA TRP A 41 -18.48 0.31 11.74
C TRP A 41 -19.67 0.23 10.78
N MET A 42 -19.42 0.04 9.48
CA MET A 42 -20.49 -0.04 8.48
C MET A 42 -21.44 -1.21 8.77
N VAL A 43 -20.91 -2.38 9.14
CA VAL A 43 -21.71 -3.58 9.37
C VAL A 43 -22.38 -3.56 10.74
N SER A 44 -21.66 -3.16 11.81
CA SER A 44 -22.17 -3.25 13.20
C SER A 44 -23.06 -2.08 13.58
N GLU A 45 -22.73 -0.86 13.16
CA GLU A 45 -23.44 0.36 13.57
C GLU A 45 -24.27 0.94 12.42
N GLY A 46 -23.77 0.88 11.18
CA GLY A 46 -24.42 1.42 9.99
C GLY A 46 -25.52 0.55 9.41
N GLY A 47 -25.61 -0.74 9.81
CA GLY A 47 -26.58 -1.68 9.27
C GLY A 47 -26.40 -2.05 7.80
N TYR A 48 -25.21 -1.79 7.23
CA TYR A 48 -24.87 -2.14 5.86
C TYR A 48 -24.46 -3.61 5.74
N THR A 49 -24.66 -4.18 4.55
CA THR A 49 -24.21 -5.56 4.26
C THR A 49 -22.67 -5.62 4.14
N GLY A 50 -22.10 -6.81 4.35
CA GLY A 50 -20.67 -7.06 4.10
C GLY A 50 -20.25 -6.71 2.67
N PHE A 51 -21.15 -6.99 1.69
CA PHE A 51 -20.94 -6.61 0.28
C PHE A 51 -20.84 -5.08 0.09
N GLN A 52 -21.70 -4.30 0.72
CA GLN A 52 -21.65 -2.84 0.64
C GLN A 52 -20.36 -2.28 1.29
N ALA A 53 -19.97 -2.82 2.42
CA ALA A 53 -18.73 -2.44 3.10
C ALA A 53 -17.50 -2.84 2.28
N GLY A 54 -17.47 -4.05 1.72
CA GLY A 54 -16.43 -4.50 0.78
C GLY A 54 -16.37 -3.65 -0.48
N GLY A 55 -17.53 -3.25 -1.02
CA GLY A 55 -17.65 -2.34 -2.15
C GLY A 55 -17.04 -0.97 -1.89
N ALA A 56 -17.24 -0.41 -0.69
CA ALA A 56 -16.61 0.85 -0.28
C ALA A 56 -15.07 0.75 -0.23
N ILE A 57 -14.51 -0.42 0.08
CA ILE A 57 -13.06 -0.66 0.03
C ILE A 57 -12.60 -0.83 -1.42
N ALA A 58 -13.32 -1.58 -2.24
CA ALA A 58 -12.98 -1.80 -3.65
C ALA A 58 -12.95 -0.51 -4.46
N ILE A 59 -13.92 0.39 -4.23
CA ILE A 59 -13.97 1.67 -4.94
C ILE A 59 -12.81 2.59 -4.61
N PHE A 60 -12.26 2.51 -3.40
CA PHE A 60 -11.02 3.20 -3.06
C PHE A 60 -9.88 2.72 -3.99
N GLY A 61 -9.75 1.40 -4.21
CA GLY A 61 -8.76 0.83 -5.12
C GLY A 61 -8.97 1.25 -6.59
N ALA A 62 -10.20 1.27 -7.06
CA ALA A 62 -10.53 1.72 -8.42
C ALA A 62 -10.24 3.22 -8.62
N SER A 63 -10.51 4.04 -7.62
CA SER A 63 -10.32 5.49 -7.69
C SER A 63 -8.86 5.95 -7.61
N LEU A 64 -7.91 5.07 -7.29
CA LEU A 64 -6.46 5.33 -7.44
C LEU A 64 -6.08 5.79 -8.85
N PHE A 65 -6.83 5.33 -9.87
CA PHE A 65 -6.57 5.65 -11.27
C PHE A 65 -7.22 6.96 -11.72
N LEU A 66 -8.15 7.52 -10.93
CA LEU A 66 -8.99 8.62 -11.35
C LEU A 66 -8.21 9.88 -11.75
N LEU A 67 -7.19 10.24 -10.97
CA LEU A 67 -6.34 11.40 -11.23
C LEU A 67 -5.05 11.04 -11.98
N GLY A 68 -4.90 9.80 -12.42
CA GLY A 68 -3.67 9.28 -13.03
C GLY A 68 -3.23 10.07 -14.26
N ALA A 69 -4.16 10.42 -15.15
CA ALA A 69 -3.85 11.19 -16.36
C ALA A 69 -3.36 12.62 -16.08
N PHE A 70 -3.62 13.16 -14.88
CA PHE A 70 -3.16 14.48 -14.44
C PHE A 70 -1.81 14.44 -13.71
N ASN A 71 -1.30 13.27 -13.40
CA ASN A 71 -0.10 13.08 -12.59
C ASN A 71 1.11 13.85 -13.14
N ASN A 72 1.34 13.76 -14.47
CA ASN A 72 2.46 14.44 -15.10
C ASN A 72 2.36 15.97 -14.94
N TYR A 73 1.19 16.52 -15.21
CA TYR A 73 0.91 17.95 -15.03
C TYR A 73 1.11 18.38 -13.58
N LEU A 74 0.58 17.62 -12.61
CA LEU A 74 0.65 17.98 -11.19
C LEU A 74 2.10 18.07 -10.67
N VAL A 75 2.98 17.12 -11.01
CA VAL A 75 4.33 17.06 -10.41
C VAL A 75 5.40 17.82 -11.18
N ASP A 76 5.17 18.13 -12.44
CA ASP A 76 6.14 18.86 -13.26
C ASP A 76 5.75 20.34 -13.46
N THR A 77 4.48 20.72 -13.18
CA THR A 77 4.04 22.12 -13.11
C THR A 77 4.16 22.67 -11.68
N PHE A 78 3.77 21.89 -10.68
CA PHE A 78 3.83 22.32 -9.28
C PHE A 78 5.02 21.70 -8.54
N LYS A 79 5.37 22.29 -7.40
CA LYS A 79 6.40 21.69 -6.50
C LYS A 79 5.92 20.33 -6.01
N ARG A 80 6.63 19.26 -6.37
CA ARG A 80 6.32 17.86 -6.02
C ARG A 80 6.02 17.68 -4.54
N LYS A 81 6.81 18.31 -3.67
CA LYS A 81 6.61 18.32 -2.22
C LYS A 81 5.24 18.92 -1.85
N ASN A 82 4.87 20.04 -2.43
CA ASN A 82 3.58 20.69 -2.12
C ASN A 82 2.38 19.85 -2.61
N VAL A 83 2.49 19.22 -3.79
CA VAL A 83 1.46 18.30 -4.29
C VAL A 83 1.28 17.15 -3.30
N CYS A 84 2.38 16.49 -2.90
CA CYS A 84 2.35 15.40 -1.94
C CYS A 84 1.75 15.83 -0.59
N THR A 85 2.25 16.93 -0.01
CA THR A 85 1.81 17.41 1.32
C THR A 85 0.34 17.82 1.34
N ARG A 86 -0.14 18.53 0.27
CA ARG A 86 -1.53 18.94 0.17
C ARG A 86 -2.47 17.74 -0.02
N SER A 87 -2.09 16.76 -0.85
CA SER A 87 -2.87 15.55 -1.04
C SER A 87 -2.95 14.71 0.25
N LEU A 88 -1.86 14.60 1.02
CA LEU A 88 -1.85 13.97 2.33
C LEU A 88 -2.77 14.67 3.33
N LEU A 89 -2.72 16.02 3.36
CA LEU A 89 -3.58 16.81 4.24
C LEU A 89 -5.05 16.63 3.89
N LEU A 90 -5.41 16.71 2.61
CA LEU A 90 -6.78 16.50 2.15
C LEU A 90 -7.27 15.08 2.46
N LEU A 91 -6.41 14.06 2.28
CA LEU A 91 -6.72 12.67 2.62
C LEU A 91 -7.05 12.53 4.11
N ALA A 92 -6.29 13.19 5.00
CA ALA A 92 -6.55 13.21 6.44
C ALA A 92 -7.87 13.91 6.77
N LEU A 93 -8.11 15.10 6.18
CA LEU A 93 -9.32 15.89 6.43
C LEU A 93 -10.59 15.16 5.97
N LEU A 94 -10.56 14.46 4.83
CA LEU A 94 -11.68 13.64 4.38
C LEU A 94 -12.03 12.53 5.38
N GLY A 95 -11.04 12.03 6.13
CA GLY A 95 -11.26 11.05 7.19
C GLY A 95 -12.20 11.57 8.30
N LEU A 96 -12.10 12.84 8.64
CA LEU A 96 -12.95 13.47 9.68
C LEU A 96 -14.44 13.50 9.31
N LEU A 97 -14.78 13.29 8.05
CA LEU A 97 -16.16 13.33 7.59
C LEU A 97 -16.91 11.99 7.77
N TYR A 98 -16.20 10.87 7.99
CA TYR A 98 -16.85 9.55 8.13
C TYR A 98 -17.87 9.45 9.26
N PRO A 99 -17.65 9.99 10.48
CA PRO A 99 -18.64 9.92 11.54
C PRO A 99 -19.95 10.64 11.21
N TYR A 100 -19.92 11.54 10.22
CA TYR A 100 -21.07 12.31 9.75
C TYR A 100 -21.69 11.73 8.47
N ALA A 101 -21.12 10.67 7.91
CA ALA A 101 -21.60 10.04 6.69
C ALA A 101 -22.75 9.07 6.99
N GLY A 102 -23.97 9.61 7.08
CA GLY A 102 -25.19 8.84 7.38
C GLY A 102 -25.69 7.97 6.24
N GLU A 103 -25.27 8.22 4.99
CA GLU A 103 -25.73 7.50 3.79
C GLU A 103 -24.57 6.79 3.08
N TRP A 104 -24.87 5.61 2.51
CA TRP A 104 -23.88 4.85 1.75
C TRP A 104 -23.25 5.63 0.60
N GLY A 105 -24.06 6.47 -0.09
CA GLY A 105 -23.56 7.32 -1.17
C GLY A 105 -22.49 8.32 -0.72
N MET A 106 -22.59 8.86 0.50
CA MET A 106 -21.59 9.75 1.07
C MET A 106 -20.30 8.99 1.42
N ILE A 107 -20.42 7.79 2.01
CA ILE A 107 -19.27 6.92 2.30
C ILE A 107 -18.54 6.58 0.98
N PHE A 108 -19.30 6.21 -0.06
CA PHE A 108 -18.79 5.92 -1.39
C PHE A 108 -18.01 7.12 -1.97
N LEU A 109 -18.59 8.31 -1.93
CA LEU A 109 -17.92 9.54 -2.41
C LEU A 109 -16.63 9.82 -1.64
N LEU A 110 -16.63 9.70 -0.31
CA LEU A 110 -15.43 9.88 0.50
C LEU A 110 -14.35 8.88 0.11
N ARG A 111 -14.71 7.62 -0.17
CA ARG A 111 -13.77 6.60 -0.62
C ARG A 111 -13.19 6.91 -2.00
N VAL A 112 -14.01 7.39 -2.94
CA VAL A 112 -13.55 7.83 -4.26
C VAL A 112 -12.52 8.95 -4.12
N LEU A 113 -12.83 9.98 -3.34
CA LEU A 113 -11.94 11.12 -3.14
C LEU A 113 -10.64 10.72 -2.43
N GLN A 114 -10.73 9.89 -1.38
CA GLN A 114 -9.55 9.40 -0.67
C GLN A 114 -8.66 8.54 -1.57
N GLY A 115 -9.23 7.62 -2.37
CA GLY A 115 -8.46 6.80 -3.30
C GLY A 115 -7.77 7.62 -4.37
N ALA A 116 -8.46 8.60 -4.96
CA ALA A 116 -7.88 9.51 -5.95
C ALA A 116 -6.68 10.30 -5.36
N LEU A 117 -6.83 10.84 -4.15
CA LEU A 117 -5.74 11.54 -3.45
C LEU A 117 -4.58 10.60 -3.09
N PHE A 118 -4.88 9.39 -2.65
CA PHE A 118 -3.85 8.39 -2.34
C PHE A 118 -3.05 8.01 -3.58
N GLY A 119 -3.70 7.85 -4.75
CA GLY A 119 -3.03 7.64 -6.03
C GLY A 119 -2.04 8.77 -6.38
N VAL A 120 -2.43 10.03 -6.17
CA VAL A 120 -1.52 11.19 -6.33
C VAL A 120 -0.36 11.15 -5.34
N VAL A 121 -0.60 10.78 -4.08
CA VAL A 121 0.46 10.65 -3.06
C VAL A 121 1.44 9.55 -3.42
N LEU A 122 0.97 8.37 -3.85
CA LEU A 122 1.84 7.27 -4.29
C LEU A 122 2.78 7.71 -5.43
N MET A 123 2.24 8.42 -6.42
CA MET A 123 3.04 8.96 -7.51
C MET A 123 4.02 10.03 -7.02
N ALA A 124 3.55 11.04 -6.29
CA ALA A 124 4.37 12.16 -5.85
C ALA A 124 5.47 11.71 -4.89
N MET A 125 5.18 10.81 -3.95
CA MET A 125 6.16 10.35 -2.97
C MET A 125 7.06 9.26 -3.55
N GLY A 126 6.48 8.16 -4.07
CA GLY A 126 7.23 6.96 -4.45
C GLY A 126 7.97 7.10 -5.77
N SER A 127 7.31 7.64 -6.82
CA SER A 127 7.90 7.71 -8.15
C SER A 127 8.61 9.03 -8.46
N THR A 128 8.48 10.06 -7.60
CA THR A 128 9.18 11.34 -7.81
C THR A 128 10.08 11.74 -6.64
N LEU A 129 9.58 12.00 -5.45
CA LEU A 129 10.39 12.49 -4.33
C LEU A 129 11.51 11.51 -3.93
N VAL A 130 11.22 10.21 -3.86
CA VAL A 130 12.24 9.18 -3.56
C VAL A 130 13.35 9.18 -4.59
N ILE A 131 13.02 9.37 -5.88
CA ILE A 131 13.99 9.44 -6.97
C ILE A 131 14.82 10.73 -6.88
N ASP A 132 14.21 11.86 -6.51
CA ASP A 132 14.86 13.16 -6.41
C ASP A 132 15.88 13.23 -5.27
N VAL A 133 15.60 12.59 -4.13
CA VAL A 133 16.48 12.58 -2.95
C VAL A 133 17.51 11.46 -2.96
N THR A 134 17.51 10.59 -3.99
CA THR A 134 18.38 9.41 -4.04
C THR A 134 19.38 9.52 -5.20
N PRO A 135 20.69 9.20 -4.99
CA PRO A 135 21.67 9.14 -6.07
C PRO A 135 21.25 8.16 -7.15
N SER A 136 21.53 8.46 -8.41
CA SER A 136 21.12 7.68 -9.58
C SER A 136 21.48 6.19 -9.49
N GLN A 137 22.65 5.88 -8.95
CA GLN A 137 23.18 4.52 -8.76
C GLN A 137 22.38 3.69 -7.75
N TYR A 138 21.67 4.32 -6.80
CA TYR A 138 20.91 3.65 -5.74
C TYR A 138 19.39 3.67 -5.94
N ARG A 139 18.84 4.32 -6.98
CA ARG A 139 17.40 4.51 -7.19
C ARG A 139 16.60 3.20 -7.15
N ASN A 140 17.09 2.17 -7.84
CA ASN A 140 16.41 0.87 -7.84
C ASN A 140 16.37 0.23 -6.44
N LYS A 141 17.45 0.36 -5.68
CA LYS A 141 17.52 -0.14 -4.29
C LYS A 141 16.64 0.69 -3.36
N ALA A 142 16.61 2.00 -3.55
CA ALA A 142 15.77 2.91 -2.79
C ALA A 142 14.28 2.61 -3.00
N SER A 143 13.82 2.39 -4.25
CA SER A 143 12.44 1.99 -4.53
C SER A 143 12.06 0.67 -3.84
N VAL A 144 12.97 -0.31 -3.80
CA VAL A 144 12.75 -1.58 -3.09
C VAL A 144 12.59 -1.35 -1.58
N VAL A 145 13.48 -0.60 -0.96
CA VAL A 145 13.43 -0.31 0.50
C VAL A 145 12.20 0.52 0.83
N PHE A 146 11.85 1.47 -0.02
CA PHE A 146 10.64 2.28 0.12
C PHE A 146 9.37 1.41 0.05
N THR A 147 9.30 0.46 -0.87
CA THR A 147 8.19 -0.51 -0.93
C THR A 147 8.09 -1.34 0.35
N TRP A 148 9.21 -1.80 0.91
CA TRP A 148 9.20 -2.55 2.17
C TRP A 148 8.63 -1.75 3.34
N SER A 149 8.94 -0.45 3.42
CA SER A 149 8.35 0.42 4.45
C SER A 149 6.83 0.52 4.32
N GLY A 150 6.31 0.61 3.09
CA GLY A 150 4.88 0.59 2.82
C GLY A 150 4.21 -0.74 3.20
N VAL A 151 4.82 -1.87 2.82
CA VAL A 151 4.31 -3.22 3.18
C VAL A 151 4.29 -3.42 4.69
N LEU A 152 5.33 -3.04 5.41
CA LEU A 152 5.33 -3.09 6.87
C LEU A 152 4.25 -2.18 7.46
N GLY A 153 4.09 -0.97 6.93
CA GLY A 153 3.02 -0.05 7.32
C GLY A 153 1.62 -0.65 7.06
N MET A 154 1.41 -1.29 5.92
CA MET A 154 0.17 -1.99 5.57
C MET A 154 -0.17 -3.06 6.61
N LEU A 155 0.77 -3.96 6.91
CA LEU A 155 0.57 -5.06 7.87
C LEU A 155 0.30 -4.52 9.28
N CYS A 156 1.09 -3.52 9.72
CA CYS A 156 0.87 -2.84 11.00
C CYS A 156 -0.48 -2.11 11.04
N GLY A 157 -0.91 -1.52 9.93
CA GLY A 157 -2.19 -0.84 9.81
C GLY A 157 -3.38 -1.78 9.97
N ILE A 158 -3.38 -2.90 9.28
CA ILE A 158 -4.43 -3.93 9.42
C ILE A 158 -4.49 -4.44 10.87
N LEU A 159 -3.32 -4.79 11.43
CA LEU A 159 -3.23 -5.26 12.83
C LEU A 159 -3.75 -4.20 13.80
N LEU A 160 -3.37 -2.95 13.62
CA LEU A 160 -3.81 -1.83 14.47
C LEU A 160 -5.31 -1.60 14.34
N GLY A 161 -5.86 -1.55 13.13
CA GLY A 161 -7.28 -1.30 12.89
C GLY A 161 -8.17 -2.41 13.42
N TYR A 162 -7.73 -3.67 13.28
CA TYR A 162 -8.42 -4.81 13.86
C TYR A 162 -8.44 -4.72 15.40
N ASN A 163 -7.30 -4.50 16.06
CA ASN A 163 -7.24 -4.43 17.52
C ASN A 163 -7.88 -3.16 18.08
N ALA A 164 -7.79 -2.04 17.38
CA ALA A 164 -8.40 -0.78 17.79
C ALA A 164 -9.92 -0.89 17.93
N GLY A 165 -10.56 -1.71 17.11
CA GLY A 165 -12.01 -1.97 17.17
C GLY A 165 -12.50 -2.54 18.50
N TRP A 166 -11.63 -3.20 19.27
CA TRP A 166 -11.97 -3.75 20.59
C TRP A 166 -11.96 -2.71 21.71
N TYR A 167 -11.19 -1.63 21.57
CA TYR A 167 -10.93 -0.66 22.65
C TYR A 167 -11.41 0.75 22.35
N LEU A 168 -11.56 1.10 21.07
CA LEU A 168 -11.84 2.46 20.61
C LEU A 168 -13.16 2.51 19.85
N SER A 169 -13.98 3.54 20.14
CA SER A 169 -15.13 3.86 19.30
C SER A 169 -14.68 4.24 17.88
N PHE A 170 -15.58 4.14 16.90
CA PHE A 170 -15.26 4.49 15.50
C PHE A 170 -14.73 5.93 15.39
N GLN A 171 -15.32 6.88 16.12
CA GLN A 171 -14.86 8.26 16.12
C GLN A 171 -13.42 8.40 16.67
N GLN A 172 -13.04 7.65 17.69
CA GLN A 172 -11.66 7.63 18.22
C GLN A 172 -10.70 6.99 17.22
N GLN A 173 -11.12 5.95 16.50
CA GLN A 173 -10.34 5.35 15.41
C GLN A 173 -10.10 6.34 14.27
N ILE A 174 -11.10 7.18 13.93
CA ILE A 174 -10.93 8.27 12.96
C ILE A 174 -9.92 9.31 13.46
N TYR A 175 -9.94 9.70 14.72
CA TYR A 175 -8.93 10.62 15.25
C TYR A 175 -7.52 10.00 15.22
N LEU A 176 -7.40 8.71 15.50
CA LEU A 176 -6.13 7.99 15.37
C LEU A 176 -5.65 7.96 13.90
N PHE A 177 -6.55 7.71 12.94
CA PHE A 177 -6.27 7.78 11.50
C PHE A 177 -5.72 9.16 11.11
N VAL A 178 -6.38 10.23 11.55
CA VAL A 178 -5.97 11.62 11.25
C VAL A 178 -4.60 11.91 11.86
N GLY A 179 -4.38 11.50 13.11
CA GLY A 179 -3.09 11.63 13.78
C GLY A 179 -1.95 10.90 13.04
N LEU A 180 -2.21 9.67 12.59
CA LEU A 180 -1.26 8.90 11.78
C LEU A 180 -1.02 9.53 10.40
N CYS A 181 -2.02 10.16 9.78
CA CYS A 181 -1.86 10.92 8.53
C CYS A 181 -1.13 12.25 8.73
N ALA A 182 -1.22 12.87 9.90
CA ALA A 182 -0.50 14.11 10.20
C ALA A 182 1.02 13.92 10.22
N LEU A 183 1.49 12.75 10.67
CA LEU A 183 2.93 12.44 10.68
C LEU A 183 3.57 12.49 9.28
N PRO A 184 3.05 11.81 8.24
CA PRO A 184 3.55 11.98 6.88
C PRO A 184 3.49 13.42 6.38
N VAL A 185 2.45 14.20 6.69
CA VAL A 185 2.35 15.62 6.32
C VAL A 185 3.55 16.40 6.87
N VAL A 186 3.85 16.25 8.16
CA VAL A 186 4.99 16.91 8.81
C VAL A 186 6.31 16.42 8.23
N LEU A 187 6.52 15.09 8.13
CA LEU A 187 7.77 14.51 7.66
C LEU A 187 8.08 14.92 6.21
N VAL A 188 7.09 14.85 5.30
CA VAL A 188 7.26 15.29 3.91
C VAL A 188 7.50 16.80 3.82
N SER A 189 6.90 17.61 4.69
CA SER A 189 7.14 19.05 4.73
C SER A 189 8.59 19.41 5.10
N MET A 190 9.27 18.54 5.83
CA MET A 190 10.70 18.70 6.23
C MET A 190 11.68 18.23 5.14
N VAL A 191 11.21 17.53 4.09
CA VAL A 191 12.07 17.06 3.01
C VAL A 191 12.56 18.24 2.17
N GLU A 192 13.85 18.29 1.91
CA GLU A 192 14.48 19.31 1.09
C GLU A 192 14.68 18.77 -0.33
N VAL A 193 14.01 19.37 -1.31
CA VAL A 193 14.09 19.01 -2.73
C VAL A 193 14.27 20.26 -3.56
N CYS A 194 15.23 20.21 -4.48
CA CYS A 194 15.42 21.28 -5.44
C CYS A 194 14.23 21.37 -6.39
N PHE A 195 13.58 22.52 -6.38
CA PHE A 195 12.51 22.79 -7.35
C PHE A 195 13.11 22.97 -8.75
N ARG A 196 12.56 22.22 -9.71
CA ARG A 196 12.82 22.46 -11.12
C ARG A 196 11.83 23.51 -11.65
N ALA A 197 12.24 24.30 -12.59
CA ALA A 197 11.36 25.25 -13.26
C ALA A 197 10.11 24.52 -13.84
N PRO A 198 8.93 25.11 -13.74
CA PRO A 198 7.72 24.49 -14.30
C PRO A 198 7.88 24.30 -15.81
N LEU A 199 7.42 23.16 -16.31
CA LEU A 199 7.38 22.84 -17.72
C LEU A 199 5.96 23.08 -18.25
N ASP A 200 5.86 23.60 -19.46
CA ASP A 200 4.59 23.67 -20.18
C ASP A 200 4.24 22.26 -20.69
N LEU A 201 3.37 21.59 -19.97
CA LEU A 201 2.96 20.22 -20.24
C LEU A 201 1.46 20.15 -20.54
N PRO A 202 1.03 19.21 -21.37
CA PRO A 202 -0.38 18.96 -21.58
C PRO A 202 -1.05 18.56 -20.26
N LEU A 203 -2.29 19.00 -20.05
CA LEU A 203 -3.05 18.72 -18.84
C LEU A 203 -3.27 17.21 -18.64
N LEU A 204 -3.48 16.48 -19.73
CA LEU A 204 -3.70 15.04 -19.75
C LEU A 204 -2.51 14.35 -20.41
N SER A 205 -1.93 13.37 -19.71
CA SER A 205 -0.82 12.54 -20.21
C SER A 205 -0.83 11.18 -19.53
N PHE A 206 -0.45 10.12 -20.26
CA PHE A 206 -0.20 8.81 -19.67
C PHE A 206 1.21 8.69 -19.07
N ASP A 207 2.08 9.65 -19.33
CA ASP A 207 3.38 9.72 -18.68
C ASP A 207 3.20 9.84 -17.16
N ARG A 208 4.07 9.19 -16.40
CA ARG A 208 3.99 9.09 -14.93
C ARG A 208 2.68 8.49 -14.38
N PHE A 209 1.86 7.88 -15.23
CA PHE A 209 0.63 7.21 -14.81
C PHE A 209 0.74 5.70 -14.97
N LEU A 210 0.60 5.19 -16.19
CA LEU A 210 0.63 3.76 -16.49
C LEU A 210 1.64 3.45 -17.59
N LEU A 211 2.49 2.46 -17.36
CA LEU A 211 3.42 1.96 -18.36
C LEU A 211 2.92 0.63 -18.94
N PHE A 212 2.38 0.67 -20.15
CA PHE A 212 1.78 -0.48 -20.82
C PHE A 212 2.74 -1.69 -20.94
N ARG A 213 4.04 -1.43 -21.12
CA ARG A 213 5.08 -2.48 -21.18
C ARG A 213 5.17 -3.31 -19.89
N THR A 214 4.82 -2.73 -18.74
CA THR A 214 4.84 -3.40 -17.42
C THR A 214 3.47 -3.94 -17.00
N LEU A 215 2.43 -3.75 -17.82
CA LEU A 215 1.07 -4.12 -17.45
C LEU A 215 0.90 -5.64 -17.31
N ILE A 216 1.40 -6.43 -18.27
CA ILE A 216 1.30 -7.90 -18.21
C ILE A 216 1.99 -8.47 -16.97
N PRO A 217 3.28 -8.18 -16.68
CA PRO A 217 3.90 -8.63 -15.44
C PRO A 217 3.22 -8.08 -14.19
N GLY A 218 2.66 -6.86 -14.25
CA GLY A 218 1.90 -6.27 -13.17
C GLY A 218 0.60 -7.00 -12.87
N LEU A 219 -0.16 -7.39 -13.88
CA LEU A 219 -1.38 -8.20 -13.72
C LEU A 219 -1.06 -9.58 -13.13
N ASN A 220 0.03 -10.22 -13.57
CA ASN A 220 0.47 -11.46 -12.94
C ASN A 220 0.87 -11.28 -11.47
N MET A 221 1.47 -10.14 -11.13
CA MET A 221 1.80 -9.80 -9.74
C MET A 221 0.54 -9.61 -8.89
N MET A 222 -0.56 -9.09 -9.46
CA MET A 222 -1.80 -8.82 -8.72
C MET A 222 -2.37 -10.03 -7.97
N VAL A 223 -2.03 -11.25 -8.39
CA VAL A 223 -2.44 -12.49 -7.67
C VAL A 223 -1.95 -12.47 -6.21
N VAL A 224 -0.74 -11.97 -5.95
CA VAL A 224 -0.17 -11.91 -4.60
C VAL A 224 -0.95 -10.96 -3.68
N PRO A 225 -1.11 -9.66 -4.01
CA PRO A 225 -1.90 -8.75 -3.20
C PRO A 225 -3.39 -9.11 -3.18
N PHE A 226 -3.94 -9.75 -4.21
CA PHE A 226 -5.30 -10.26 -4.20
C PHE A 226 -5.50 -11.33 -3.11
N ILE A 227 -4.61 -12.32 -3.02
CA ILE A 227 -4.64 -13.32 -1.94
C ILE A 227 -4.56 -12.63 -0.57
N LEU A 228 -3.65 -11.65 -0.40
CA LEU A 228 -3.56 -10.90 0.85
C LEU A 228 -4.87 -10.17 1.18
N GLY A 229 -5.51 -9.55 0.19
CA GLY A 229 -6.80 -8.89 0.37
C GLY A 229 -7.90 -9.84 0.83
N VAL A 230 -7.98 -11.05 0.24
CA VAL A 230 -8.91 -12.10 0.69
C VAL A 230 -8.61 -12.47 2.15
N LEU A 231 -7.36 -12.68 2.52
CA LEU A 231 -6.97 -13.00 3.90
C LEU A 231 -7.32 -11.87 4.86
N PHE A 232 -7.11 -10.61 4.48
CA PHE A 232 -7.45 -9.43 5.30
C PHE A 232 -8.96 -9.29 5.54
N SER A 233 -9.79 -9.77 4.64
CA SER A 233 -11.24 -9.73 4.79
C SER A 233 -11.82 -10.93 5.53
N SER A 234 -11.10 -12.07 5.59
CA SER A 234 -11.64 -13.35 6.06
C SER A 234 -11.05 -13.79 7.40
N ILE A 235 -9.87 -13.30 7.80
CA ILE A 235 -9.19 -13.74 9.03
C ILE A 235 -9.08 -12.57 10.00
N PHE A 236 -9.68 -12.73 11.18
CA PHE A 236 -9.71 -11.73 12.26
C PHE A 236 -8.99 -12.28 13.50
N ASP A 237 -7.67 -12.54 13.35
CA ASP A 237 -6.82 -13.05 14.44
C ASP A 237 -5.52 -12.25 14.54
N THR A 238 -5.25 -11.71 15.74
CA THR A 238 -4.07 -10.89 16.03
C THR A 238 -2.77 -11.64 15.81
N PHE A 239 -2.71 -12.90 16.26
CA PHE A 239 -1.49 -13.70 16.17
C PHE A 239 -1.17 -14.07 14.73
N PHE A 240 -2.19 -14.31 13.89
CA PHE A 240 -2.02 -14.51 12.45
C PHE A 240 -1.26 -13.34 11.81
N TYR A 241 -1.68 -12.09 12.07
CA TYR A 241 -1.02 -10.90 11.51
C TYR A 241 0.38 -10.68 12.07
N ILE A 242 0.60 -10.96 13.36
CA ILE A 242 1.95 -10.94 13.96
C ILE A 242 2.86 -11.94 13.24
N CYS A 243 2.36 -13.13 12.93
CA CYS A 243 3.13 -14.16 12.21
C CYS A 243 3.41 -13.74 10.74
N ILE A 244 2.48 -13.05 10.06
CA ILE A 244 2.75 -12.48 8.74
C ILE A 244 3.91 -11.47 8.82
N ILE A 245 3.87 -10.56 9.79
CA ILE A 245 4.95 -9.58 10.01
C ILE A 245 6.26 -10.29 10.30
N ALA A 246 6.27 -11.29 11.17
CA ALA A 246 7.46 -12.08 11.49
C ALA A 246 8.03 -12.79 10.25
N GLY A 247 7.19 -13.44 9.43
CA GLY A 247 7.59 -14.08 8.18
C GLY A 247 8.19 -13.07 7.19
N PHE A 248 7.60 -11.88 7.08
CA PHE A 248 8.13 -10.82 6.23
C PHE A 248 9.47 -10.28 6.74
N ILE A 249 9.65 -10.13 8.05
CA ILE A 249 10.94 -9.73 8.65
C ILE A 249 12.01 -10.79 8.38
N VAL A 250 11.68 -12.07 8.53
CA VAL A 250 12.59 -13.17 8.20
C VAL A 250 12.98 -13.12 6.72
N PHE A 251 12.04 -12.88 5.81
CA PHE A 251 12.36 -12.64 4.41
C PHE A 251 13.37 -11.49 4.24
N LEU A 252 13.20 -10.34 4.91
CA LEU A 252 14.13 -9.20 4.80
C LEU A 252 15.56 -9.56 5.24
N LEU A 253 15.70 -10.44 6.24
CA LEU A 253 17.00 -10.94 6.67
C LEU A 253 17.60 -11.93 5.68
N LEU A 254 16.79 -12.87 5.17
CA LEU A 254 17.22 -13.91 4.24
C LEU A 254 17.55 -13.35 2.84
N ASP A 255 16.84 -12.31 2.36
CA ASP A 255 17.06 -11.77 1.02
C ASP A 255 18.50 -11.37 0.75
N ARG A 256 19.23 -10.87 1.75
CA ARG A 256 20.64 -10.50 1.62
C ARG A 256 21.55 -11.69 1.31
N VAL A 257 21.25 -12.85 1.86
CA VAL A 257 22.05 -14.08 1.72
C VAL A 257 21.63 -14.84 0.48
N VAL A 258 20.33 -15.13 0.35
CA VAL A 258 19.77 -15.99 -0.70
C VAL A 258 19.91 -15.37 -2.09
N ARG A 259 19.82 -14.06 -2.21
CA ARG A 259 19.94 -13.34 -3.50
C ARG A 259 21.26 -13.56 -4.23
N LYS A 260 22.34 -13.83 -3.51
CA LYS A 260 23.66 -14.07 -4.13
C LYS A 260 23.78 -15.45 -4.75
N GLN A 261 22.94 -16.40 -4.32
CA GLN A 261 23.07 -17.81 -4.64
C GLN A 261 21.96 -18.35 -5.56
N VAL A 262 20.79 -17.69 -5.58
CA VAL A 262 19.58 -18.25 -6.22
C VAL A 262 19.04 -17.31 -7.31
N ASN A 263 18.57 -17.92 -8.41
CA ASN A 263 17.96 -17.19 -9.52
C ASN A 263 16.62 -16.56 -9.06
N GLY A 264 16.36 -15.31 -9.47
CA GLY A 264 15.15 -14.58 -9.10
C GLY A 264 13.85 -15.27 -9.54
N ARG A 265 13.84 -15.98 -10.67
CA ARG A 265 12.66 -16.76 -11.12
C ARG A 265 12.33 -17.89 -10.15
N LEU A 266 13.36 -18.60 -9.67
CA LEU A 266 13.19 -19.67 -8.69
C LEU A 266 12.68 -19.10 -7.35
N LEU A 267 13.23 -17.97 -6.89
CA LEU A 267 12.75 -17.29 -5.66
C LEU A 267 11.30 -16.88 -5.78
N ASN A 268 10.86 -16.37 -6.93
CA ASN A 268 9.45 -16.07 -7.14
C ASN A 268 8.57 -17.33 -7.07
N GLY A 269 8.99 -18.42 -7.72
CA GLY A 269 8.30 -19.70 -7.65
C GLY A 269 8.18 -20.23 -6.21
N VAL A 270 9.27 -20.18 -5.44
CA VAL A 270 9.27 -20.55 -4.02
C VAL A 270 8.29 -19.67 -3.24
N GLY A 271 8.30 -18.35 -3.46
CA GLY A 271 7.37 -17.43 -2.80
C GLY A 271 5.91 -17.78 -3.06
N LEU A 272 5.54 -18.05 -4.32
CA LEU A 272 4.18 -18.44 -4.71
C LEU A 272 3.79 -19.80 -4.11
N VAL A 273 4.68 -20.77 -4.12
CA VAL A 273 4.42 -22.09 -3.50
C VAL A 273 4.18 -21.95 -1.99
N LEU A 274 4.99 -21.14 -1.30
CA LEU A 274 4.78 -20.88 0.15
C LEU A 274 3.41 -20.25 0.41
N MET A 275 2.95 -19.31 -0.42
CA MET A 275 1.61 -18.73 -0.31
C MET A 275 0.51 -19.75 -0.60
N CYS A 276 0.68 -20.61 -1.61
CA CYS A 276 -0.27 -21.70 -1.89
C CYS A 276 -0.37 -22.68 -0.71
N VAL A 277 0.76 -23.06 -0.12
CA VAL A 277 0.78 -23.92 1.08
C VAL A 277 0.11 -23.23 2.26
N ALA A 278 0.33 -21.93 2.45
CA ALA A 278 -0.34 -21.17 3.50
C ALA A 278 -1.87 -21.17 3.34
N VAL A 279 -2.38 -20.88 2.14
CA VAL A 279 -3.82 -20.92 1.85
C VAL A 279 -4.38 -22.34 2.03
N TRP A 280 -3.64 -23.37 1.60
CA TRP A 280 -4.05 -24.77 1.80
C TRP A 280 -4.13 -25.13 3.28
N LEU A 281 -3.16 -24.75 4.12
CA LEU A 281 -3.18 -24.97 5.58
C LEU A 281 -4.42 -24.32 6.22
N LEU A 282 -4.77 -23.10 5.81
CA LEU A 282 -5.98 -22.40 6.27
C LEU A 282 -7.28 -23.15 5.91
N GLY A 283 -7.30 -23.86 4.78
CA GLY A 283 -8.43 -24.70 4.37
C GLY A 283 -8.51 -26.04 5.11
N CYS A 284 -7.38 -26.55 5.64
CA CYS A 284 -7.33 -27.88 6.29
C CYS A 284 -7.72 -27.83 7.78
N SER A 285 -7.41 -26.77 8.51
CA SER A 285 -7.63 -26.71 9.96
C SER A 285 -7.72 -25.28 10.48
N THR A 286 -8.56 -25.13 11.50
CA THR A 286 -8.70 -23.87 12.28
C THR A 286 -7.85 -23.86 13.56
N GLU A 287 -6.98 -24.87 13.76
CA GLU A 287 -6.09 -24.90 14.93
C GLU A 287 -5.14 -23.70 14.93
N LYS A 288 -4.95 -23.08 16.11
CA LYS A 288 -4.09 -21.90 16.28
C LYS A 288 -2.67 -22.10 15.74
N GLY A 289 -2.08 -23.29 15.91
CA GLY A 289 -0.75 -23.61 15.41
C GLY A 289 -0.66 -23.55 13.88
N MET A 290 -1.67 -24.12 13.18
CA MET A 290 -1.73 -24.07 11.72
C MET A 290 -2.00 -22.65 11.20
N LEU A 291 -2.88 -21.90 11.88
CA LEU A 291 -3.16 -20.50 11.58
C LEU A 291 -1.89 -19.63 11.66
N MET A 292 -1.12 -19.79 12.75
CA MET A 292 0.16 -19.08 12.93
C MET A 292 1.20 -19.48 11.88
N GLY A 293 1.31 -20.79 11.58
CA GLY A 293 2.19 -21.30 10.53
C GLY A 293 1.84 -20.76 9.15
N ALA A 294 0.54 -20.74 8.81
CA ALA A 294 0.04 -20.16 7.56
C ALA A 294 0.34 -18.66 7.48
N GLY A 295 0.16 -17.91 8.56
CA GLY A 295 0.53 -16.49 8.63
C GLY A 295 2.02 -16.28 8.33
N PHE A 296 2.89 -17.04 9.00
CA PHE A 296 4.34 -16.95 8.78
C PHE A 296 4.74 -17.26 7.33
N LEU A 297 4.19 -18.33 6.74
CA LEU A 297 4.45 -18.71 5.35
C LEU A 297 3.91 -17.66 4.36
N THR A 298 2.76 -17.05 4.65
CA THR A 298 2.22 -15.94 3.85
C THR A 298 3.17 -14.76 3.83
N GLY A 299 3.69 -14.33 4.99
CA GLY A 299 4.63 -13.21 5.09
C GLY A 299 5.94 -13.48 4.35
N LEU A 300 6.50 -14.66 4.53
CA LEU A 300 7.73 -15.09 3.86
C LEU A 300 7.54 -15.21 2.34
N GLY A 301 6.47 -15.87 1.90
CA GLY A 301 6.15 -16.09 0.49
C GLY A 301 5.85 -14.80 -0.25
N MET A 302 5.04 -13.92 0.36
CA MET A 302 4.78 -12.58 -0.13
C MET A 302 6.09 -11.81 -0.35
N GLY A 303 7.01 -11.83 0.61
CA GLY A 303 8.28 -11.12 0.53
C GLY A 303 9.10 -11.53 -0.69
N PHE A 304 9.27 -12.83 -0.92
CA PHE A 304 10.01 -13.34 -2.08
C PHE A 304 9.34 -12.97 -3.41
N SER A 305 8.04 -13.15 -3.53
CA SER A 305 7.30 -12.86 -4.77
C SER A 305 7.25 -11.37 -5.08
N LEU A 306 6.89 -10.54 -4.11
CA LEU A 306 6.82 -9.07 -4.23
C LEU A 306 8.13 -8.49 -4.76
N LEU A 307 9.26 -8.91 -4.19
CA LEU A 307 10.55 -8.36 -4.55
C LEU A 307 10.94 -8.68 -6.01
N GLN A 308 10.64 -9.89 -6.49
CA GLN A 308 10.99 -10.28 -7.86
C GLN A 308 10.11 -9.55 -8.89
N PHE A 309 8.82 -9.45 -8.66
CA PHE A 309 7.92 -8.66 -9.50
C PHE A 309 8.31 -7.18 -9.51
N LEU A 310 8.59 -6.58 -8.35
CA LEU A 310 9.05 -5.20 -8.25
C LEU A 310 10.32 -4.96 -9.07
N ARG A 311 11.31 -5.85 -8.94
CA ARG A 311 12.55 -5.76 -9.73
C ARG A 311 12.30 -5.86 -11.23
N MET A 312 11.39 -6.73 -11.65
CA MET A 312 11.02 -6.87 -13.05
C MET A 312 10.38 -5.58 -13.55
N MET A 313 9.44 -5.01 -12.82
CA MET A 313 8.74 -3.80 -13.20
C MET A 313 9.61 -2.53 -13.20
N ILE A 314 10.71 -2.51 -12.43
CA ILE A 314 11.69 -1.42 -12.46
C ILE A 314 12.75 -1.60 -13.56
N ARG A 315 13.06 -2.87 -13.95
CA ARG A 315 14.12 -3.17 -14.94
C ARG A 315 13.64 -3.20 -16.39
N LEU A 316 12.39 -3.60 -16.64
CA LEU A 316 11.80 -3.63 -17.97
C LEU A 316 11.68 -2.25 -18.64
N PRO A 317 11.35 -1.17 -17.91
CA PRO A 317 11.26 0.17 -18.46
C PRO A 317 12.60 0.73 -18.92
N LEU A 318 12.54 1.66 -19.88
CA LEU A 318 13.68 2.51 -20.23
C LEU A 318 14.09 3.36 -19.04
N HIS A 319 15.30 3.90 -19.07
CA HIS A 319 15.86 4.64 -17.91
C HIS A 319 14.96 5.81 -17.46
N CYS A 320 14.35 6.53 -18.39
CA CYS A 320 13.42 7.65 -18.13
C CYS A 320 12.04 7.19 -17.64
N GLU A 321 11.60 5.95 -17.95
CA GLU A 321 10.27 5.41 -17.62
C GLU A 321 10.24 4.66 -16.28
N ARG A 322 11.36 4.50 -15.58
CA ARG A 322 11.46 3.68 -14.35
C ARG A 322 10.52 4.16 -13.24
N GLY A 323 10.34 5.47 -13.10
CA GLY A 323 9.40 6.05 -12.14
C GLY A 323 7.96 5.67 -12.46
N THR A 324 7.58 5.70 -13.75
CA THR A 324 6.25 5.28 -14.22
C THR A 324 6.03 3.79 -14.02
N GLY A 325 7.05 2.95 -14.31
CA GLY A 325 6.99 1.51 -14.05
C GLY A 325 6.81 1.19 -12.56
N TYR A 326 7.49 1.92 -11.69
CA TYR A 326 7.32 1.81 -10.24
C TYR A 326 5.92 2.24 -9.79
N HIS A 327 5.39 3.33 -10.32
CA HIS A 327 4.03 3.78 -10.00
C HIS A 327 2.97 2.78 -10.50
N THR A 328 3.14 2.22 -11.70
CA THR A 328 2.28 1.15 -12.22
C THR A 328 2.26 -0.05 -11.28
N TYR A 329 3.44 -0.43 -10.74
CA TYR A 329 3.53 -1.48 -9.72
C TYR A 329 2.69 -1.13 -8.48
N GLN A 330 2.82 0.09 -7.93
CA GLN A 330 2.07 0.51 -6.76
C GLN A 330 0.56 0.47 -7.00
N LEU A 331 0.08 1.03 -8.12
CA LEU A 331 -1.35 1.03 -8.47
C LEU A 331 -1.92 -0.38 -8.57
N LEU A 332 -1.23 -1.29 -9.24
CA LEU A 332 -1.67 -2.67 -9.40
C LEU A 332 -1.59 -3.47 -8.10
N TRP A 333 -0.59 -3.18 -7.25
CA TRP A 333 -0.51 -3.76 -5.92
C TRP A 333 -1.72 -3.38 -5.06
N GLU A 334 -1.99 -2.10 -4.94
CA GLU A 334 -3.11 -1.58 -4.15
C GLU A 334 -4.46 -2.08 -4.68
N SER A 335 -4.66 -2.04 -5.99
CA SER A 335 -5.89 -2.54 -6.62
C SER A 335 -6.08 -4.04 -6.38
N GLY A 336 -4.99 -4.82 -6.40
CA GLY A 336 -5.03 -6.24 -6.10
C GLY A 336 -5.53 -6.51 -4.68
N VAL A 337 -4.99 -5.80 -3.67
CA VAL A 337 -5.46 -5.92 -2.28
C VAL A 337 -6.95 -5.58 -2.16
N MET A 338 -7.36 -4.45 -2.74
CA MET A 338 -8.75 -3.99 -2.63
C MET A 338 -9.75 -4.93 -3.30
N LEU A 339 -9.41 -5.45 -4.48
CA LEU A 339 -10.21 -6.46 -5.17
C LEU A 339 -10.27 -7.76 -4.36
N GLY A 340 -9.16 -8.15 -3.71
CA GLY A 340 -9.14 -9.31 -2.84
C GLY A 340 -10.06 -9.15 -1.64
N VAL A 341 -10.05 -7.99 -0.98
CA VAL A 341 -10.96 -7.68 0.14
C VAL A 341 -12.42 -7.74 -0.30
N PHE A 342 -12.74 -7.13 -1.44
CA PHE A 342 -14.09 -7.16 -1.99
C PHE A 342 -14.56 -8.59 -2.27
N PHE A 343 -13.73 -9.37 -2.95
CA PHE A 343 -14.05 -10.74 -3.32
C PHE A 343 -14.23 -11.65 -2.10
N GLY A 344 -13.37 -11.49 -1.08
CA GLY A 344 -13.50 -12.23 0.17
C GLY A 344 -14.82 -11.95 0.89
N LYS A 345 -15.26 -10.68 0.93
CA LYS A 345 -16.57 -10.32 1.51
C LYS A 345 -17.75 -10.77 0.66
N TYR A 346 -17.63 -10.72 -0.65
CA TYR A 346 -18.65 -11.22 -1.56
C TYR A 346 -18.89 -12.73 -1.39
N THR A 347 -17.83 -13.51 -1.25
CA THR A 347 -17.93 -14.96 -1.05
C THR A 347 -18.46 -15.30 0.34
N GLU A 348 -18.15 -14.52 1.37
CA GLU A 348 -18.69 -14.67 2.72
C GLU A 348 -20.22 -14.47 2.74
N ASP A 349 -20.71 -13.43 2.09
CA ASP A 349 -22.15 -13.14 1.99
C ASP A 349 -22.95 -14.26 1.24
N ILE A 350 -22.36 -14.82 0.17
CA ILE A 350 -23.02 -15.88 -0.60
C ILE A 350 -22.99 -17.23 0.13
N SER A 351 -21.87 -17.59 0.74
CA SER A 351 -21.71 -18.92 1.36
C SER A 351 -22.39 -19.02 2.72
N GLY A 352 -22.74 -17.90 3.36
CA GLY A 352 -23.25 -17.89 4.74
C GLY A 352 -22.24 -18.45 5.76
N GLN A 353 -21.07 -18.86 5.30
CA GLN A 353 -19.98 -19.37 6.11
C GLN A 353 -19.04 -18.21 6.45
N GLN A 354 -19.30 -17.57 7.56
CA GLN A 354 -18.21 -16.87 8.24
C GLN A 354 -17.13 -17.91 8.50
N PHE A 355 -15.91 -17.68 7.96
CA PHE A 355 -14.73 -18.28 8.53
C PHE A 355 -14.62 -17.71 9.96
N ARG A 356 -15.38 -18.31 10.87
CA ARG A 356 -15.27 -18.04 12.30
C ARG A 356 -13.90 -18.56 12.70
N ALA A 357 -12.88 -17.72 12.56
CA ALA A 357 -11.72 -17.82 13.42
C ALA A 357 -12.27 -17.63 14.83
N ALA A 358 -12.31 -18.70 15.58
CA ALA A 358 -12.87 -18.76 16.89
C ALA A 358 -12.36 -17.60 17.75
N SER A 359 -13.27 -16.70 18.08
CA SER A 359 -13.17 -15.92 19.29
C SER A 359 -13.17 -16.88 20.47
N LEU A 360 -12.04 -17.15 21.04
CA LEU A 360 -11.82 -17.61 22.38
C LEU A 360 -10.57 -16.93 22.93
#